data_07a18bcad87e4d269cfb8de295527f39
#
_entry.id   07a18bcad87e4d269cfb8de295527f39
#
_cell.length_a   1.000
_cell.length_b   1.000
_cell.length_c   1.000
_cell.angle_alpha   90.00
_cell.angle_beta   90.00
_cell.angle_gamma   90.00
#
_symmetry.space_group_name_H-M   'P 1'
#
loop_
_entity.id
_entity.type
_entity.pdbx_description
1 polymer ?
#
loop_
_entity_poly.entity_id
_entity_poly.type
_entity_poly.pdbx_seq_one_letter_code
_entity_poly.pdbx_strand_id
1 'polypeptide(L)'
;MARNDGIDRTVARNQDLETPADVAKVQEHNEREKDSYSNQDIVPERTSLNVHFKAPTDDYVKMFEQMEQDGVISTRGLKPDAVKYGELVFDVNSAYFYNRGGYEFAKQFYADAYKAAAEIVGGEQYILSAVMHADERNRAMSEALGEDVYHYHLHVVYIPVVEKQILWSKRCKDEALRGTVKEVITQVSRSKKWESKPVLDKDGNPMLNAKGKKILRSSYSVLQDDFFHFMRVAGYTDLERGERGSTEEHLTVTQFKVQAEQQRLEAVTGQVAQAEQNLEDAKAATAKQKKKLESLQKETKAAKTIALTVQDIEVMGKKATFGNNITLTPDECRTLKDYAVSSFAEKAEKIKYKQKFEQAEKSAKTWKQRYDALHEQYQELKKKAQPFLDALEIASEKVR
;
A
#
# COMPACT_ATOMS: atom_id res chain seq x y z
N MET A 1 -1.44 4.75 -9.31
CA MET A 1 -1.93 3.56 -8.55
C MET A 1 -1.90 2.36 -9.47
N ALA A 2 -1.41 1.22 -9.02
CA ALA A 2 -1.76 -0.02 -9.68
C ALA A 2 -3.29 -0.13 -9.59
N ARG A 3 -3.98 -0.08 -10.71
CA ARG A 3 -5.42 -0.32 -10.75
C ARG A 3 -5.64 -1.76 -10.34
N ASN A 4 -6.53 -2.00 -9.39
CA ASN A 4 -6.88 -3.36 -8.96
C ASN A 4 -7.87 -3.99 -9.97
N ASP A 5 -7.49 -3.97 -11.25
CA ASP A 5 -8.29 -4.47 -12.38
C ASP A 5 -7.80 -5.86 -12.87
N GLY A 6 -6.84 -6.45 -12.15
CA GLY A 6 -6.28 -7.75 -12.49
C GLY A 6 -5.34 -7.75 -13.70
N ILE A 7 -4.97 -6.57 -14.22
CA ILE A 7 -4.07 -6.45 -15.37
C ILE A 7 -2.67 -6.10 -14.90
N ASP A 8 -1.71 -6.93 -15.28
CA ASP A 8 -0.28 -6.70 -15.01
C ASP A 8 0.32 -5.79 -16.07
N ARG A 9 0.85 -4.63 -15.64
CA ARG A 9 1.37 -3.60 -16.54
C ARG A 9 2.84 -3.33 -16.29
N THR A 10 3.58 -3.17 -17.39
CA THR A 10 4.97 -2.68 -17.32
C THR A 10 5.01 -1.19 -16.99
N VAL A 11 5.93 -0.82 -16.13
CA VAL A 11 6.23 0.57 -15.80
C VAL A 11 7.72 0.80 -16.01
N ALA A 12 8.06 1.87 -16.74
CA ALA A 12 9.43 2.35 -16.87
C ALA A 12 9.45 3.85 -16.55
N ARG A 13 10.29 4.25 -15.60
CA ARG A 13 10.47 5.64 -15.20
C ARG A 13 11.87 6.09 -15.52
N ASN A 14 12.03 7.37 -15.84
CA ASN A 14 13.33 8.01 -16.02
C ASN A 14 13.39 9.24 -15.12
N GLN A 15 14.35 9.27 -14.24
CA GLN A 15 14.62 10.38 -13.34
C GLN A 15 15.95 11.03 -13.71
N ASP A 16 15.97 12.36 -13.75
CA ASP A 16 17.20 13.14 -13.91
C ASP A 16 17.88 13.26 -12.55
N LEU A 17 19.19 13.03 -12.48
CA LEU A 17 20.01 13.30 -11.30
C LEU A 17 20.74 14.59 -11.54
N GLU A 18 20.19 15.69 -11.01
CA GLU A 18 20.60 17.06 -11.40
C GLU A 18 21.87 17.50 -10.69
N THR A 19 22.06 17.05 -9.45
CA THR A 19 23.19 17.48 -8.60
C THR A 19 24.06 16.29 -8.16
N PRO A 20 25.35 16.53 -7.82
CA PRO A 20 26.18 15.48 -7.21
C PRO A 20 25.56 14.89 -5.93
N ALA A 21 24.81 15.69 -5.17
CA ALA A 21 24.10 15.20 -4.00
C ALA A 21 22.97 14.23 -4.34
N ASP A 22 22.28 14.42 -5.46
CA ASP A 22 21.26 13.47 -5.95
C ASP A 22 21.91 12.16 -6.41
N VAL A 23 23.04 12.24 -7.10
CA VAL A 23 23.82 11.07 -7.51
C VAL A 23 24.27 10.27 -6.29
N ALA A 24 24.82 10.93 -5.26
CA ALA A 24 25.25 10.28 -4.01
C ALA A 24 24.07 9.61 -3.28
N LYS A 25 22.93 10.30 -3.14
CA LYS A 25 21.73 9.74 -2.51
C LYS A 25 21.21 8.49 -3.23
N VAL A 26 21.22 8.52 -4.57
CA VAL A 26 20.80 7.37 -5.39
C VAL A 26 21.78 6.23 -5.23
N GLN A 27 23.09 6.49 -5.22
CA GLN A 27 24.09 5.46 -4.94
C GLN A 27 23.87 4.82 -3.56
N GLU A 28 23.81 5.64 -2.50
CA GLU A 28 23.54 5.15 -1.14
C GLU A 28 22.25 4.31 -1.04
N HIS A 29 21.22 4.65 -1.82
CA HIS A 29 19.97 3.88 -1.86
C HIS A 29 20.13 2.57 -2.63
N ASN A 30 20.70 2.62 -3.83
CA ASN A 30 20.78 1.48 -4.73
C ASN A 30 21.77 0.43 -4.22
N GLU A 31 22.91 0.88 -3.67
CA GLU A 31 23.96 0.01 -3.14
C GLU A 31 23.75 -0.36 -1.66
N ARG A 32 22.66 0.14 -1.04
CA ARG A 32 22.33 -0.10 0.38
C ARG A 32 23.46 0.32 1.35
N GLU A 33 24.07 1.47 1.11
CA GLU A 33 25.19 1.99 1.87
C GLU A 33 24.79 2.70 3.19
N LYS A 34 23.50 2.84 3.48
CA LYS A 34 22.99 3.51 4.70
C LYS A 34 22.78 2.55 5.85
N ASP A 35 23.11 3.01 7.06
CA ASP A 35 22.78 2.29 8.29
C ASP A 35 21.28 2.27 8.60
N SER A 36 20.53 3.24 8.08
CA SER A 36 19.09 3.33 8.26
C SER A 36 18.40 3.99 7.07
N TYR A 37 17.17 3.56 6.80
CA TYR A 37 16.33 4.07 5.71
C TYR A 37 15.03 4.65 6.26
N SER A 38 14.58 5.76 5.69
CA SER A 38 13.23 6.30 5.94
C SER A 38 12.14 5.38 5.42
N ASN A 39 12.44 4.57 4.40
CA ASN A 39 11.57 3.52 3.91
C ASN A 39 11.58 2.32 4.89
N GLN A 40 10.56 2.24 5.76
CA GLN A 40 10.43 1.16 6.75
C GLN A 40 10.07 -0.21 6.14
N ASP A 41 9.85 -0.27 4.83
CA ASP A 41 9.56 -1.52 4.13
C ASP A 41 10.84 -2.24 3.68
N ILE A 42 12.00 -1.59 3.80
CA ILE A 42 13.29 -2.23 3.58
C ILE A 42 13.56 -3.21 4.72
N VAL A 43 13.85 -4.45 4.37
CA VAL A 43 14.17 -5.55 5.29
C VAL A 43 15.66 -5.86 5.14
N PRO A 44 16.53 -5.34 6.04
CA PRO A 44 18.00 -5.42 5.91
C PRO A 44 18.52 -6.87 5.78
N GLU A 45 17.87 -7.82 6.44
CA GLU A 45 18.23 -9.24 6.40
C GLU A 45 18.11 -9.83 4.99
N ARG A 46 17.37 -9.16 4.09
CA ARG A 46 17.18 -9.58 2.70
C ARG A 46 18.03 -8.82 1.69
N THR A 47 18.82 -7.85 2.11
CA THR A 47 19.68 -7.07 1.21
C THR A 47 20.65 -7.98 0.42
N SER A 48 21.06 -9.10 0.99
CA SER A 48 21.86 -10.11 0.27
C SER A 48 21.15 -10.78 -0.91
N LEU A 49 19.83 -10.62 -1.05
CA LEU A 49 19.02 -11.09 -2.17
C LEU A 49 18.90 -10.05 -3.29
N ASN A 50 19.37 -8.83 -3.09
CA ASN A 50 19.48 -7.84 -4.16
C ASN A 50 20.47 -8.35 -5.21
N VAL A 51 20.14 -8.18 -6.50
CA VAL A 51 20.92 -8.75 -7.59
C VAL A 51 21.50 -7.63 -8.46
N HIS A 52 22.82 -7.53 -8.47
CA HIS A 52 23.51 -6.65 -9.40
C HIS A 52 23.68 -7.37 -10.76
N PHE A 53 23.00 -6.88 -11.79
CA PHE A 53 23.27 -7.27 -13.17
C PHE A 53 24.51 -6.55 -13.70
N LYS A 54 24.76 -5.36 -13.15
CA LYS A 54 26.02 -4.63 -13.29
C LYS A 54 26.33 -3.93 -11.97
N ALA A 55 27.35 -4.41 -11.27
CA ALA A 55 27.85 -3.75 -10.06
C ALA A 55 28.69 -2.54 -10.44
N PRO A 56 28.65 -1.43 -9.67
CA PRO A 56 29.57 -0.32 -9.85
C PRO A 56 31.01 -0.73 -9.47
N THR A 57 31.98 -0.14 -10.14
CA THR A 57 33.41 -0.39 -9.86
C THR A 57 34.02 0.62 -8.91
N ASP A 58 33.36 1.77 -8.72
CA ASP A 58 33.70 2.86 -7.79
C ASP A 58 32.46 3.73 -7.58
N ASP A 59 32.61 4.86 -6.87
CA ASP A 59 31.55 5.88 -6.76
C ASP A 59 31.11 6.31 -8.17
N TYR A 60 29.80 6.50 -8.36
CA TYR A 60 29.23 6.85 -9.66
C TYR A 60 29.87 8.10 -10.29
N VAL A 61 30.24 9.09 -9.45
CA VAL A 61 30.92 10.30 -9.90
C VAL A 61 32.32 9.99 -10.40
N LYS A 62 33.09 9.17 -9.70
CA LYS A 62 34.44 8.76 -10.13
C LYS A 62 34.40 7.92 -11.40
N MET A 63 33.42 7.02 -11.52
CA MET A 63 33.22 6.25 -12.76
C MET A 63 32.96 7.16 -13.95
N PHE A 64 32.15 8.21 -13.80
CA PHE A 64 31.90 9.19 -14.84
C PHE A 64 33.21 9.92 -15.23
N GLU A 65 33.97 10.40 -14.25
CA GLU A 65 35.23 11.09 -14.47
C GLU A 65 36.24 10.19 -15.22
N GLN A 66 36.32 8.92 -14.84
CA GLN A 66 37.17 7.95 -15.50
C GLN A 66 36.74 7.74 -16.96
N MET A 67 35.42 7.58 -17.25
CA MET A 67 34.91 7.42 -18.58
C MET A 67 35.18 8.65 -19.47
N GLU A 68 35.18 9.85 -18.89
CA GLU A 68 35.55 11.08 -19.60
C GLU A 68 37.05 11.12 -19.91
N GLN A 69 37.91 10.76 -18.94
CA GLN A 69 39.36 10.68 -19.10
C GLN A 69 39.76 9.65 -20.15
N ASP A 70 39.09 8.51 -20.20
CA ASP A 70 39.34 7.44 -21.17
C ASP A 70 38.74 7.74 -22.56
N GLY A 71 38.03 8.87 -22.72
CA GLY A 71 37.40 9.26 -23.96
C GLY A 71 36.19 8.42 -24.38
N VAL A 72 35.64 7.61 -23.46
CA VAL A 72 34.41 6.83 -23.69
C VAL A 72 33.21 7.75 -23.84
N ILE A 73 33.19 8.84 -23.10
CA ILE A 73 32.19 9.91 -23.18
C ILE A 73 32.88 11.28 -23.34
N SER A 74 32.11 12.26 -23.78
CA SER A 74 32.61 13.64 -23.94
C SER A 74 31.60 14.64 -23.39
N THR A 75 32.07 15.55 -22.53
CA THR A 75 31.31 16.70 -22.04
C THR A 75 31.54 17.97 -22.82
N ARG A 76 32.27 17.89 -23.95
CA ARG A 76 32.65 19.02 -24.80
C ARG A 76 31.45 19.86 -25.24
N GLY A 77 31.41 21.11 -24.77
CA GLY A 77 30.36 22.07 -25.08
C GLY A 77 29.09 21.86 -24.23
N LEU A 78 29.18 21.05 -23.18
CA LEU A 78 28.11 20.94 -22.16
C LEU A 78 28.12 22.17 -21.27
N LYS A 79 26.95 22.64 -20.88
CA LYS A 79 26.83 23.71 -19.87
C LYS A 79 27.19 23.17 -18.48
N PRO A 80 27.69 24.02 -17.54
CA PRO A 80 28.05 23.58 -16.21
C PRO A 80 26.89 22.94 -15.42
N ASP A 81 25.67 23.44 -15.63
CA ASP A 81 24.44 23.02 -14.99
C ASP A 81 23.68 21.89 -15.75
N ALA A 82 24.30 21.33 -16.77
CA ALA A 82 23.67 20.28 -17.54
C ALA A 82 23.57 18.96 -16.78
N VAL A 83 22.42 18.30 -16.89
CA VAL A 83 22.19 16.96 -16.34
C VAL A 83 23.10 15.95 -17.03
N LYS A 84 23.88 15.22 -16.24
CA LYS A 84 24.90 14.27 -16.70
C LYS A 84 24.53 12.83 -16.41
N TYR A 85 23.62 12.59 -15.46
CA TYR A 85 23.20 11.27 -15.00
C TYR A 85 21.69 11.12 -15.10
N GLY A 86 21.25 9.90 -15.32
CA GLY A 86 19.86 9.52 -15.20
C GLY A 86 19.71 8.20 -14.49
N GLU A 87 18.53 7.97 -13.95
CA GLU A 87 18.13 6.70 -13.37
C GLU A 87 16.88 6.20 -14.07
N LEU A 88 16.95 4.98 -14.63
CA LEU A 88 15.76 4.25 -15.07
C LEU A 88 15.30 3.33 -13.93
N VAL A 89 14.00 3.30 -13.68
CA VAL A 89 13.40 2.35 -12.77
C VAL A 89 12.35 1.54 -13.52
N PHE A 90 12.52 0.23 -13.53
CA PHE A 90 11.59 -0.71 -14.15
C PHE A 90 10.82 -1.48 -13.08
N ASP A 91 9.52 -1.58 -13.26
CA ASP A 91 8.60 -2.09 -12.26
C ASP A 91 7.43 -2.84 -12.91
N VAL A 92 6.91 -3.81 -12.17
CA VAL A 92 5.62 -4.46 -12.40
C VAL A 92 5.01 -4.73 -11.03
N ASN A 93 3.69 -4.83 -10.93
CA ASN A 93 3.05 -5.06 -9.65
C ASN A 93 3.55 -6.35 -8.96
N SER A 94 3.60 -6.35 -7.62
CA SER A 94 4.13 -7.49 -6.85
C SER A 94 3.34 -8.79 -7.06
N ALA A 95 2.05 -8.71 -7.40
CA ALA A 95 1.21 -9.88 -7.65
C ALA A 95 1.67 -10.66 -8.89
N TYR A 96 2.22 -9.96 -9.90
CA TYR A 96 2.77 -10.58 -11.10
C TYR A 96 3.84 -11.61 -10.76
N PHE A 97 4.78 -11.22 -9.92
CA PHE A 97 5.87 -12.09 -9.49
C PHE A 97 5.40 -13.15 -8.49
N TYR A 98 4.60 -12.76 -7.51
CA TYR A 98 4.06 -13.67 -6.51
C TYR A 98 3.35 -14.88 -7.14
N ASN A 99 2.52 -14.62 -8.16
CA ASN A 99 1.76 -15.66 -8.86
C ASN A 99 2.62 -16.55 -9.79
N ARG A 100 3.90 -16.21 -10.04
CA ARG A 100 4.78 -16.88 -11.02
C ARG A 100 6.06 -17.43 -10.43
N GLY A 101 6.13 -17.66 -9.13
CA GLY A 101 7.30 -18.23 -8.48
C GLY A 101 8.18 -17.22 -7.74
N GLY A 102 7.71 -15.98 -7.56
CA GLY A 102 8.32 -15.00 -6.67
C GLY A 102 9.71 -14.57 -7.11
N TYR A 103 10.68 -14.73 -6.21
CA TYR A 103 12.04 -14.20 -6.37
C TYR A 103 12.78 -14.72 -7.63
N GLU A 104 12.76 -16.01 -7.91
CA GLU A 104 13.49 -16.57 -9.05
C GLU A 104 12.93 -16.09 -10.38
N PHE A 105 11.62 -15.98 -10.49
CA PHE A 105 10.98 -15.43 -11.67
C PHE A 105 11.27 -13.92 -11.82
N ALA A 106 11.26 -13.17 -10.72
CA ALA A 106 11.61 -11.74 -10.74
C ALA A 106 13.07 -11.53 -11.18
N LYS A 107 14.00 -12.36 -10.70
CA LYS A 107 15.41 -12.34 -11.10
C LYS A 107 15.58 -12.55 -12.60
N GLN A 108 14.89 -13.54 -13.19
CA GLN A 108 14.91 -13.76 -14.63
C GLN A 108 14.30 -12.60 -15.40
N PHE A 109 13.14 -12.11 -14.95
CA PHE A 109 12.47 -10.96 -15.56
C PHE A 109 13.35 -9.71 -15.60
N TYR A 110 14.01 -9.38 -14.48
CA TYR A 110 14.87 -8.19 -14.41
C TYR A 110 16.23 -8.39 -15.07
N ALA A 111 16.69 -9.62 -15.28
CA ALA A 111 17.81 -9.88 -16.16
C ALA A 111 17.49 -9.50 -17.61
N ASP A 112 16.28 -9.78 -18.09
CA ASP A 112 15.83 -9.36 -19.41
C ASP A 112 15.52 -7.86 -19.47
N ALA A 113 14.95 -7.27 -18.38
CA ALA A 113 14.77 -5.83 -18.25
C ALA A 113 16.10 -5.06 -18.27
N TYR A 114 17.18 -5.63 -17.73
CA TYR A 114 18.53 -5.06 -17.83
C TYR A 114 19.01 -4.99 -19.28
N LYS A 115 18.78 -6.05 -20.07
CA LYS A 115 19.11 -6.04 -21.51
C LYS A 115 18.31 -4.95 -22.25
N ALA A 116 17.03 -4.81 -21.92
CA ALA A 116 16.20 -3.72 -22.44
C ALA A 116 16.78 -2.35 -22.06
N ALA A 117 17.22 -2.16 -20.83
CA ALA A 117 17.85 -0.93 -20.38
C ALA A 117 19.12 -0.63 -21.15
N ALA A 118 19.98 -1.62 -21.37
CA ALA A 118 21.22 -1.48 -22.15
C ALA A 118 20.94 -1.03 -23.59
N GLU A 119 19.93 -1.61 -24.25
CA GLU A 119 19.50 -1.19 -25.58
C GLU A 119 18.94 0.25 -25.58
N ILE A 120 18.05 0.56 -24.60
CA ILE A 120 17.42 1.87 -24.46
C ILE A 120 18.46 2.97 -24.23
N VAL A 121 19.48 2.74 -23.38
CA VAL A 121 20.51 3.76 -23.11
C VAL A 121 21.54 3.84 -24.23
N GLY A 122 21.64 2.83 -25.11
CA GLY A 122 22.53 2.80 -26.26
C GLY A 122 23.86 2.10 -26.04
N GLY A 123 23.91 1.25 -25.02
CA GLY A 123 25.05 0.37 -24.73
C GLY A 123 25.29 0.20 -23.23
N GLU A 124 25.67 -1.01 -22.85
CA GLU A 124 25.95 -1.39 -21.45
C GLU A 124 27.11 -0.56 -20.85
N GLN A 125 28.06 -0.09 -21.69
CA GLN A 125 29.17 0.73 -21.23
C GLN A 125 28.75 2.07 -20.62
N TYR A 126 27.55 2.56 -20.92
CA TYR A 126 27.03 3.81 -20.37
C TYR A 126 26.21 3.61 -19.08
N ILE A 127 26.02 2.37 -18.63
CA ILE A 127 25.37 2.05 -17.36
C ILE A 127 26.45 2.01 -16.27
N LEU A 128 26.23 2.74 -15.16
CA LEU A 128 27.12 2.77 -14.01
C LEU A 128 26.80 1.64 -13.04
N SER A 129 25.52 1.41 -12.78
CA SER A 129 25.01 0.33 -11.93
C SER A 129 23.64 -0.12 -12.41
N ALA A 130 23.35 -1.40 -12.22
CA ALA A 130 22.03 -1.98 -12.44
C ALA A 130 21.74 -3.02 -11.36
N VAL A 131 20.83 -2.72 -10.45
CA VAL A 131 20.49 -3.56 -9.29
C VAL A 131 19.00 -3.80 -9.20
N MET A 132 18.62 -5.09 -9.07
CA MET A 132 17.27 -5.48 -8.68
C MET A 132 17.19 -5.46 -7.15
N HIS A 133 16.29 -4.66 -6.60
CA HIS A 133 15.94 -4.73 -5.18
C HIS A 133 14.96 -5.88 -4.93
N ALA A 134 15.25 -6.69 -3.92
CA ALA A 134 14.45 -7.81 -3.47
C ALA A 134 14.19 -7.77 -1.95
N ASP A 135 14.53 -6.67 -1.33
CA ASP A 135 14.50 -6.43 0.11
C ASP A 135 13.38 -5.46 0.54
N GLU A 136 12.53 -5.01 -0.37
CA GLU A 136 11.42 -4.13 -0.04
C GLU A 136 10.10 -4.91 0.11
N ARG A 137 9.53 -4.89 1.30
CA ARG A 137 8.28 -5.59 1.61
C ARG A 137 7.07 -4.85 1.04
N ASN A 138 6.18 -5.57 0.37
CA ASN A 138 4.85 -5.07 0.03
C ASN A 138 3.90 -5.31 1.21
N ARG A 139 3.79 -4.34 2.11
CA ARG A 139 3.01 -4.45 3.35
C ARG A 139 1.54 -4.77 3.09
N ALA A 140 0.90 -4.06 2.17
CA ALA A 140 -0.51 -4.24 1.89
C ALA A 140 -0.83 -5.67 1.40
N MET A 141 0.02 -6.22 0.52
CA MET A 141 -0.16 -7.57 0.01
C MET A 141 0.21 -8.62 1.06
N SER A 142 1.26 -8.37 1.86
CA SER A 142 1.64 -9.25 2.97
C SER A 142 0.55 -9.37 4.03
N GLU A 143 -0.10 -8.27 4.39
CA GLU A 143 -1.22 -8.27 5.32
C GLU A 143 -2.45 -8.98 4.76
N ALA A 144 -2.74 -8.80 3.47
CA ALA A 144 -3.89 -9.44 2.83
C ALA A 144 -3.74 -10.95 2.73
N LEU A 145 -2.51 -11.45 2.51
CA LEU A 145 -2.22 -12.88 2.32
C LEU A 145 -1.78 -13.58 3.63
N GLY A 146 -1.38 -12.82 4.65
CA GLY A 146 -0.89 -13.38 5.92
C GLY A 146 0.53 -13.94 5.84
N GLU A 147 1.29 -13.60 4.79
CA GLU A 147 2.68 -13.99 4.58
C GLU A 147 3.48 -12.85 3.95
N ASP A 148 4.82 -12.89 4.05
CA ASP A 148 5.67 -11.84 3.53
C ASP A 148 5.74 -11.85 2.01
N VAL A 149 5.29 -10.77 1.38
CA VAL A 149 5.39 -10.51 -0.06
C VAL A 149 6.33 -9.33 -0.29
N TYR A 150 7.20 -9.46 -1.29
CA TYR A 150 8.19 -8.45 -1.59
C TYR A 150 7.91 -7.76 -2.93
N HIS A 151 8.30 -6.51 -3.00
CA HIS A 151 8.20 -5.68 -4.20
C HIS A 151 9.54 -5.67 -4.91
N TYR A 152 9.59 -6.29 -6.07
CA TYR A 152 10.80 -6.35 -6.90
C TYR A 152 10.79 -5.23 -7.92
N HIS A 153 11.90 -4.53 -8.07
CA HIS A 153 12.09 -3.50 -9.09
C HIS A 153 13.56 -3.35 -9.44
N LEU A 154 13.84 -2.86 -10.65
CA LEU A 154 15.20 -2.70 -11.16
C LEU A 154 15.55 -1.22 -11.25
N HIS A 155 16.63 -0.83 -10.61
CA HIS A 155 17.28 0.47 -10.75
C HIS A 155 18.44 0.38 -11.74
N VAL A 156 18.53 1.32 -12.67
CA VAL A 156 19.62 1.40 -13.64
C VAL A 156 20.12 2.84 -13.69
N VAL A 157 21.30 3.10 -13.14
CA VAL A 157 21.95 4.41 -13.20
C VAL A 157 22.85 4.46 -14.44
N TYR A 158 22.68 5.50 -15.24
CA TYR A 158 23.32 5.59 -16.55
C TYR A 158 23.71 7.02 -16.92
N ILE A 159 24.57 7.15 -17.94
CA ILE A 159 24.96 8.41 -18.54
C ILE A 159 24.20 8.60 -19.86
N PRO A 160 23.38 9.68 -20.00
CA PRO A 160 22.63 9.95 -21.23
C PRO A 160 23.56 10.45 -22.33
N VAL A 161 23.83 9.61 -23.32
CA VAL A 161 24.75 9.93 -24.41
C VAL A 161 24.08 9.88 -25.80
N VAL A 162 24.64 10.63 -26.73
CA VAL A 162 24.32 10.59 -28.16
C VAL A 162 25.59 10.64 -28.98
N GLU A 163 25.58 9.97 -30.12
CA GLU A 163 26.62 10.14 -31.11
C GLU A 163 26.55 11.54 -31.74
N LYS A 164 27.64 12.23 -31.82
CA LYS A 164 27.73 13.55 -32.42
C LYS A 164 28.90 13.65 -33.39
N GLN A 165 28.57 14.00 -34.62
CA GLN A 165 29.57 14.32 -35.63
C GLN A 165 30.07 15.76 -35.45
N ILE A 166 31.38 15.92 -35.33
CA ILE A 166 32.04 17.21 -35.33
C ILE A 166 32.58 17.45 -36.76
N LEU A 167 32.10 18.51 -37.36
CA LEU A 167 32.47 18.85 -38.75
C LEU A 167 33.68 19.77 -38.77
N TRP A 168 34.49 19.66 -39.85
CA TRP A 168 35.49 20.64 -40.12
C TRP A 168 34.87 22.02 -40.30
N SER A 169 35.49 23.01 -39.67
CA SER A 169 35.04 24.41 -39.71
C SER A 169 34.99 24.92 -41.17
N LYS A 170 34.00 25.76 -41.45
CA LYS A 170 33.95 26.52 -42.74
C LYS A 170 35.19 27.39 -42.99
N ARG A 171 35.99 27.65 -41.94
CA ARG A 171 37.27 28.40 -42.00
C ARG A 171 38.47 27.48 -42.10
N CYS A 172 38.29 26.18 -42.35
CA CYS A 172 39.41 25.25 -42.57
C CYS A 172 40.25 25.72 -43.75
N LYS A 173 41.58 25.65 -43.62
CA LYS A 173 42.51 26.04 -44.71
C LYS A 173 42.32 25.16 -45.91
N ASP A 174 42.12 23.88 -45.72
CA ASP A 174 41.78 22.93 -46.78
C ASP A 174 40.28 23.02 -47.09
N GLU A 175 39.99 23.52 -48.28
CA GLU A 175 38.58 23.69 -48.71
C GLU A 175 37.85 22.38 -48.92
N ALA A 176 38.56 21.32 -49.32
CA ALA A 176 37.96 20.01 -49.50
C ALA A 176 37.45 19.36 -48.20
N LEU A 177 37.99 19.77 -47.08
CA LEU A 177 37.59 19.26 -45.74
C LEU A 177 36.42 20.03 -45.14
N ARG A 178 36.11 21.24 -45.62
CA ARG A 178 35.05 22.10 -45.05
C ARG A 178 33.70 21.40 -45.04
N GLY A 179 33.12 21.25 -43.84
CA GLY A 179 31.81 20.61 -43.70
C GLY A 179 31.82 19.07 -43.74
N THR A 180 32.98 18.45 -43.98
CA THR A 180 33.11 16.99 -43.83
C THR A 180 33.26 16.63 -42.35
N VAL A 181 33.03 15.36 -42.00
CA VAL A 181 33.18 14.85 -40.65
C VAL A 181 34.65 14.85 -40.24
N LYS A 182 35.00 15.58 -39.20
CA LYS A 182 36.33 15.63 -38.61
C LYS A 182 36.55 14.49 -37.60
N GLU A 183 35.56 14.30 -36.73
CA GLU A 183 35.56 13.30 -35.66
C GLU A 183 34.13 12.96 -35.28
N VAL A 184 33.94 11.78 -34.70
CA VAL A 184 32.68 11.36 -34.10
C VAL A 184 32.93 11.18 -32.59
N ILE A 185 32.12 11.79 -31.75
CA ILE A 185 32.25 11.71 -30.30
C ILE A 185 30.96 11.20 -29.68
N THR A 186 31.07 10.49 -28.57
CA THR A 186 29.96 10.12 -27.70
C THR A 186 29.69 11.27 -26.73
N GLN A 187 28.81 12.18 -27.10
CA GLN A 187 28.52 13.36 -26.30
C GLN A 187 27.50 13.07 -25.21
N VAL A 188 27.80 13.45 -23.97
CA VAL A 188 26.80 13.50 -22.88
C VAL A 188 25.73 14.54 -23.22
N SER A 189 24.49 14.14 -23.32
CA SER A 189 23.39 15.05 -23.67
C SER A 189 22.02 14.48 -23.29
N ARG A 190 21.53 14.85 -22.12
CA ARG A 190 20.21 14.46 -21.64
C ARG A 190 19.09 14.90 -22.61
N SER A 191 19.11 16.15 -23.05
CA SER A 191 18.06 16.72 -23.89
C SER A 191 17.97 16.09 -25.28
N LYS A 192 19.10 15.62 -25.84
CA LYS A 192 19.13 14.90 -27.11
C LYS A 192 18.77 13.43 -26.97
N LYS A 193 19.26 12.79 -25.93
CA LYS A 193 18.92 11.39 -25.63
C LYS A 193 17.40 11.21 -25.43
N TRP A 194 16.78 12.13 -24.73
CA TRP A 194 15.38 12.10 -24.36
C TRP A 194 14.55 13.16 -25.09
N GLU A 195 14.85 13.41 -26.36
CA GLU A 195 14.02 14.30 -27.18
C GLU A 195 12.67 13.64 -27.52
N SER A 196 11.62 14.47 -27.61
CA SER A 196 10.32 14.01 -28.08
C SER A 196 10.39 13.61 -29.55
N LYS A 197 9.83 12.45 -29.89
CA LYS A 197 9.85 11.93 -31.28
C LYS A 197 8.54 12.28 -31.99
N PRO A 198 8.58 12.58 -33.32
CA PRO A 198 7.35 12.80 -34.08
C PRO A 198 6.51 11.51 -34.13
N VAL A 199 5.20 11.66 -34.05
CA VAL A 199 4.27 10.58 -34.36
C VAL A 199 4.28 10.42 -35.90
N LEU A 200 4.49 9.20 -36.34
CA LEU A 200 4.52 8.88 -37.79
C LEU A 200 3.18 8.25 -38.21
N ASP A 201 2.76 8.52 -39.42
CA ASP A 201 1.67 7.83 -40.10
C ASP A 201 2.12 6.44 -40.64
N LYS A 202 1.22 5.75 -41.33
CA LYS A 202 1.50 4.41 -41.90
C LYS A 202 2.61 4.41 -42.96
N ASP A 203 2.85 5.57 -43.58
CA ASP A 203 3.86 5.76 -44.66
C ASP A 203 5.19 6.31 -44.09
N GLY A 204 5.29 6.46 -42.74
CA GLY A 204 6.49 6.95 -42.07
C GLY A 204 6.64 8.47 -42.06
N ASN A 205 5.61 9.24 -42.47
CA ASN A 205 5.66 10.70 -42.45
C ASN A 205 5.19 11.26 -41.09
N PRO A 206 5.78 12.37 -40.63
CA PRO A 206 5.33 13.03 -39.41
C PRO A 206 3.88 13.50 -39.49
N MET A 207 3.05 13.05 -38.58
CA MET A 207 1.66 13.53 -38.44
C MET A 207 1.65 15.00 -38.00
N LEU A 208 0.77 15.79 -38.61
CA LEU A 208 0.60 17.22 -38.28
C LEU A 208 -0.72 17.44 -37.54
N ASN A 209 -0.72 18.38 -36.61
CA ASN A 209 -1.95 18.85 -35.95
C ASN A 209 -2.69 19.85 -36.88
N ALA A 210 -3.88 20.32 -36.46
CA ALA A 210 -4.69 21.27 -37.22
C ALA A 210 -3.98 22.63 -37.52
N LYS A 211 -2.87 22.92 -36.82
CA LYS A 211 -2.03 24.12 -37.04
C LYS A 211 -0.78 23.82 -37.91
N GLY A 212 -0.69 22.67 -38.54
CA GLY A 212 0.46 22.25 -39.37
C GLY A 212 1.75 21.94 -38.60
N LYS A 213 1.70 21.83 -37.27
CA LYS A 213 2.86 21.45 -36.43
C LYS A 213 2.91 19.94 -36.26
N LYS A 214 4.13 19.37 -36.25
CA LYS A 214 4.34 17.95 -35.93
C LYS A 214 3.72 17.58 -34.58
N ILE A 215 2.96 16.51 -34.55
CA ILE A 215 2.52 15.90 -33.32
C ILE A 215 3.71 15.15 -32.74
N LEU A 216 4.08 15.49 -31.49
CA LEU A 216 5.22 14.86 -30.82
C LEU A 216 4.73 13.90 -29.76
N ARG A 217 5.38 12.75 -29.66
CA ARG A 217 5.27 11.80 -28.57
C ARG A 217 6.39 12.09 -27.55
N SER A 218 6.02 12.26 -26.28
CA SER A 218 6.99 12.53 -25.22
C SER A 218 7.99 11.39 -25.09
N SER A 219 9.21 11.70 -24.66
CA SER A 219 10.26 10.71 -24.39
C SER A 219 9.82 9.65 -23.38
N TYR A 220 9.03 10.05 -22.37
CA TYR A 220 8.44 9.13 -21.41
C TYR A 220 7.54 8.07 -22.08
N SER A 221 6.67 8.49 -23.00
CA SER A 221 5.84 7.55 -23.75
C SER A 221 6.64 6.64 -24.66
N VAL A 222 7.75 7.14 -25.22
CA VAL A 222 8.68 6.33 -26.03
C VAL A 222 9.36 5.28 -25.17
N LEU A 223 9.88 5.66 -24.00
CA LEU A 223 10.50 4.74 -23.03
C LEU A 223 9.56 3.59 -22.64
N GLN A 224 8.29 3.92 -22.34
CA GLN A 224 7.28 2.91 -22.01
C GLN A 224 7.02 1.94 -23.18
N ASP A 225 6.98 2.46 -24.41
CA ASP A 225 6.77 1.63 -25.58
C ASP A 225 7.97 0.71 -25.85
N ASP A 226 9.20 1.26 -25.77
CA ASP A 226 10.44 0.53 -26.03
C ASP A 226 10.61 -0.61 -25.00
N PHE A 227 10.40 -0.33 -23.71
CA PHE A 227 10.48 -1.33 -22.67
C PHE A 227 9.40 -2.42 -22.82
N PHE A 228 8.14 -2.03 -23.01
CA PHE A 228 7.06 -2.97 -23.23
C PHE A 228 7.31 -3.87 -24.44
N HIS A 229 7.74 -3.29 -25.55
CA HIS A 229 8.03 -4.04 -26.76
C HIS A 229 9.16 -5.06 -26.56
N PHE A 230 10.25 -4.64 -25.90
CA PHE A 230 11.36 -5.53 -25.58
C PHE A 230 10.90 -6.72 -24.72
N MET A 231 10.17 -6.47 -23.64
CA MET A 231 9.68 -7.52 -22.76
C MET A 231 8.71 -8.48 -23.46
N ARG A 232 7.87 -7.97 -24.36
CA ARG A 232 7.00 -8.81 -25.21
C ARG A 232 7.82 -9.74 -26.11
N VAL A 233 8.88 -9.24 -26.74
CA VAL A 233 9.80 -10.03 -27.58
C VAL A 233 10.58 -11.04 -26.75
N ALA A 234 10.94 -10.69 -25.52
CA ALA A 234 11.58 -11.61 -24.56
C ALA A 234 10.66 -12.74 -24.05
N GLY A 235 9.35 -12.71 -24.40
CA GLY A 235 8.42 -13.79 -24.08
C GLY A 235 7.35 -13.46 -23.01
N TYR A 236 7.40 -12.28 -22.40
CA TYR A 236 6.42 -11.82 -21.40
C TYR A 236 5.15 -11.30 -22.08
N THR A 237 4.38 -12.22 -22.68
CA THR A 237 3.23 -11.87 -23.54
C THR A 237 1.94 -11.56 -22.77
N ASP A 238 1.92 -11.88 -21.50
CA ASP A 238 0.82 -11.67 -20.55
C ASP A 238 0.85 -10.29 -19.87
N LEU A 239 1.88 -9.49 -20.14
CA LEU A 239 1.98 -8.10 -19.68
C LEU A 239 1.29 -7.15 -20.67
N GLU A 240 0.72 -6.10 -20.12
CA GLU A 240 0.25 -4.95 -20.88
C GLU A 240 1.15 -3.73 -20.68
N ARG A 241 1.11 -2.86 -21.65
CA ARG A 241 1.74 -1.54 -21.53
C ARG A 241 0.93 -0.65 -20.59
N GLY A 242 1.60 0.14 -19.76
CA GLY A 242 0.96 1.20 -19.00
C GLY A 242 0.11 2.13 -19.90
N GLU A 243 -0.97 2.68 -19.37
CA GLU A 243 -1.95 3.46 -20.13
C GLU A 243 -1.32 4.69 -20.81
N ARG A 244 -1.66 4.89 -22.11
CA ARG A 244 -1.19 6.04 -22.88
C ARG A 244 -1.98 7.29 -22.49
N GLY A 245 -1.26 8.39 -22.27
CA GLY A 245 -1.90 9.68 -21.96
C GLY A 245 -2.50 9.76 -20.57
N SER A 246 -2.15 8.85 -19.66
CA SER A 246 -2.48 8.99 -18.25
C SER A 246 -1.92 10.33 -17.75
N THR A 247 -2.82 11.18 -17.24
CA THR A 247 -2.47 12.44 -16.56
C THR A 247 -2.39 12.24 -15.04
N GLU A 248 -2.52 11.00 -14.57
CA GLU A 248 -2.33 10.70 -13.15
C GLU A 248 -0.88 11.03 -12.80
N GLU A 249 -0.69 12.02 -11.97
CA GLU A 249 0.61 12.34 -11.40
C GLU A 249 1.12 11.09 -10.68
N HIS A 250 2.33 10.68 -11.05
CA HIS A 250 3.00 9.61 -10.32
C HIS A 250 3.33 10.15 -8.93
N LEU A 251 2.50 9.76 -7.95
CA LEU A 251 2.84 10.00 -6.56
C LEU A 251 4.22 9.42 -6.31
N THR A 252 5.07 10.19 -5.64
CA THR A 252 6.31 9.61 -5.12
C THR A 252 5.96 8.43 -4.22
N VAL A 253 6.88 7.48 -4.05
CA VAL A 253 6.68 6.33 -3.14
C VAL A 253 6.21 6.80 -1.76
N THR A 254 6.76 7.91 -1.27
CA THR A 254 6.36 8.54 0.00
C THR A 254 4.91 9.03 -0.03
N GLN A 255 4.50 9.75 -1.07
CA GLN A 255 3.12 10.23 -1.20
C GLN A 255 2.10 9.09 -1.31
N PHE A 256 2.44 8.04 -2.07
CA PHE A 256 1.61 6.85 -2.17
C PHE A 256 1.44 6.14 -0.81
N LYS A 257 2.54 5.98 -0.06
CA LYS A 257 2.52 5.38 1.29
C LYS A 257 1.70 6.21 2.26
N VAL A 258 1.86 7.54 2.25
CA VAL A 258 1.06 8.47 3.06
C VAL A 258 -0.42 8.32 2.75
N GLN A 259 -0.80 8.30 1.48
CA GLN A 259 -2.20 8.16 1.08
C GLN A 259 -2.78 6.79 1.51
N ALA A 260 -2.02 5.72 1.38
CA ALA A 260 -2.44 4.39 1.81
C ALA A 260 -2.63 4.30 3.34
N GLU A 261 -1.69 4.85 4.12
CA GLU A 261 -1.82 4.89 5.59
C GLU A 261 -2.96 5.81 6.05
N GLN A 262 -3.25 6.88 5.32
CA GLN A 262 -4.39 7.77 5.59
C GLN A 262 -5.72 7.04 5.39
N GLN A 263 -5.88 6.32 4.29
CA GLN A 263 -7.07 5.50 4.03
C GLN A 263 -7.25 4.40 5.10
N ARG A 264 -6.15 3.79 5.52
CA ARG A 264 -6.15 2.79 6.59
C ARG A 264 -6.56 3.39 7.93
N LEU A 265 -6.04 4.56 8.27
CA LEU A 265 -6.41 5.28 9.49
C LEU A 265 -7.90 5.63 9.50
N GLU A 266 -8.45 6.11 8.38
CA GLU A 266 -9.87 6.40 8.24
C GLU A 266 -10.74 5.14 8.43
N ALA A 267 -10.34 4.02 7.82
CA ALA A 267 -11.06 2.76 7.96
C ALA A 267 -11.07 2.25 9.41
N VAL A 268 -9.92 2.27 10.09
CA VAL A 268 -9.82 1.86 11.51
C VAL A 268 -10.58 2.84 12.42
N THR A 269 -10.54 4.14 12.13
CA THR A 269 -11.33 5.15 12.87
C THR A 269 -12.83 4.84 12.78
N GLY A 270 -13.32 4.51 11.58
CA GLY A 270 -14.71 4.07 11.40
C GLY A 270 -15.06 2.82 12.19
N GLN A 271 -14.18 1.83 12.23
CA GLN A 271 -14.39 0.60 13.02
C GLN A 271 -14.41 0.87 14.54
N VAL A 272 -13.54 1.75 15.02
CA VAL A 272 -13.50 2.17 16.44
C VAL A 272 -14.82 2.86 16.82
N ALA A 273 -15.27 3.81 16.02
CA ALA A 273 -16.53 4.52 16.25
C ALA A 273 -17.74 3.56 16.28
N GLN A 274 -17.79 2.60 15.35
CA GLN A 274 -18.84 1.58 15.34
C GLN A 274 -18.77 0.65 16.56
N ALA A 275 -17.58 0.26 16.99
CA ALA A 275 -17.40 -0.58 18.19
C ALA A 275 -17.80 0.17 19.46
N GLU A 276 -17.50 1.46 19.55
CA GLU A 276 -17.90 2.34 20.66
C GLU A 276 -19.42 2.44 20.75
N GLN A 277 -20.10 2.70 19.63
CA GLN A 277 -21.56 2.74 19.56
C GLN A 277 -22.19 1.41 20.03
N ASN A 278 -21.68 0.28 19.53
CA ASN A 278 -22.16 -1.04 19.92
C ASN A 278 -21.94 -1.32 21.43
N LEU A 279 -20.85 -0.83 22.01
CA LEU A 279 -20.56 -0.94 23.43
C LEU A 279 -21.57 -0.12 24.25
N GLU A 280 -21.88 1.11 23.85
CA GLU A 280 -22.86 1.96 24.53
C GLU A 280 -24.28 1.35 24.45
N ASP A 281 -24.67 0.84 23.28
CA ASP A 281 -25.96 0.14 23.12
C ASP A 281 -26.05 -1.10 24.02
N ALA A 282 -24.97 -1.89 24.10
CA ALA A 282 -24.92 -3.06 24.98
C ALA A 282 -24.99 -2.69 26.49
N LYS A 283 -24.31 -1.60 26.88
CA LYS A 283 -24.41 -1.05 28.27
C LYS A 283 -25.83 -0.59 28.59
N ALA A 284 -26.47 0.15 27.68
CA ALA A 284 -27.84 0.61 27.82
C ALA A 284 -28.83 -0.56 27.96
N ALA A 285 -28.67 -1.61 27.12
CA ALA A 285 -29.48 -2.83 27.21
C ALA A 285 -29.29 -3.53 28.55
N THR A 286 -28.06 -3.65 29.04
CA THR A 286 -27.72 -4.24 30.33
C THR A 286 -28.38 -3.48 31.49
N ALA A 287 -28.28 -2.13 31.48
CA ALA A 287 -28.91 -1.28 32.50
C ALA A 287 -30.44 -1.40 32.51
N LYS A 288 -31.08 -1.50 31.32
CA LYS A 288 -32.52 -1.71 31.19
C LYS A 288 -32.94 -3.05 31.78
N GLN A 289 -32.23 -4.13 31.49
CA GLN A 289 -32.52 -5.47 32.02
C GLN A 289 -32.31 -5.52 33.56
N LYS A 290 -31.26 -4.87 34.07
CA LYS A 290 -30.99 -4.76 35.50
C LYS A 290 -32.13 -4.05 36.24
N LYS A 291 -32.60 -2.90 35.74
CA LYS A 291 -33.75 -2.16 36.34
C LYS A 291 -35.00 -3.03 36.36
N LYS A 292 -35.28 -3.78 35.28
CA LYS A 292 -36.47 -4.65 35.23
C LYS A 292 -36.34 -5.82 36.23
N LEU A 293 -35.14 -6.41 36.37
CA LEU A 293 -34.88 -7.45 37.34
C LEU A 293 -35.07 -6.95 38.78
N GLU A 294 -34.59 -5.75 39.10
CA GLU A 294 -34.74 -5.10 40.40
C GLU A 294 -36.22 -4.80 40.70
N SER A 295 -37.01 -4.33 39.71
CA SER A 295 -38.46 -4.10 39.92
C SER A 295 -39.20 -5.40 40.24
N LEU A 296 -38.91 -6.47 39.46
CA LEU A 296 -39.48 -7.80 39.73
C LEU A 296 -39.11 -8.36 41.13
N GLN A 297 -37.86 -8.10 41.56
CA GLN A 297 -37.45 -8.50 42.93
C GLN A 297 -38.21 -7.73 44.04
N LYS A 298 -38.49 -6.41 43.81
CA LYS A 298 -39.31 -5.61 44.75
C LYS A 298 -40.76 -6.09 44.77
N GLU A 299 -41.36 -6.33 43.60
CA GLU A 299 -42.72 -6.86 43.46
C GLU A 299 -42.85 -8.22 44.13
N THR A 300 -41.90 -9.13 43.98
CA THR A 300 -41.85 -10.44 44.65
C THR A 300 -41.72 -10.31 46.15
N LYS A 301 -40.99 -9.28 46.66
CA LYS A 301 -40.92 -9.02 48.12
C LYS A 301 -42.25 -8.48 48.66
N ALA A 302 -42.93 -7.58 47.92
CA ALA A 302 -44.24 -7.05 48.30
C ALA A 302 -45.33 -8.15 48.28
N ALA A 303 -45.33 -9.01 47.26
CA ALA A 303 -46.22 -10.14 47.13
C ALA A 303 -46.05 -11.15 48.26
N LYS A 304 -44.84 -11.34 48.80
CA LYS A 304 -44.59 -12.18 50.01
C LYS A 304 -45.23 -11.66 51.27
N THR A 305 -45.58 -10.37 51.33
CA THR A 305 -46.31 -9.76 52.49
C THR A 305 -47.80 -10.05 52.41
N ILE A 306 -48.33 -10.49 51.27
CA ILE A 306 -49.74 -10.82 51.02
C ILE A 306 -49.93 -12.33 50.83
N ALA A 307 -48.80 -13.05 50.66
CA ALA A 307 -48.81 -14.50 50.37
C ALA A 307 -49.25 -15.28 51.65
N LEU A 308 -50.08 -16.29 51.44
CA LEU A 308 -50.31 -17.32 52.41
C LEU A 308 -49.01 -17.74 53.10
N THR A 309 -48.93 -17.58 54.40
CA THR A 309 -47.79 -18.09 55.13
C THR A 309 -47.86 -19.61 55.16
N VAL A 310 -46.77 -20.27 55.49
CA VAL A 310 -46.79 -21.74 55.70
C VAL A 310 -47.82 -22.13 56.73
N GLN A 311 -47.98 -21.30 57.73
CA GLN A 311 -49.03 -21.52 58.77
C GLN A 311 -50.46 -21.43 58.24
N ASP A 312 -50.75 -20.47 57.33
CA ASP A 312 -52.07 -20.37 56.71
C ASP A 312 -52.38 -21.62 55.88
N ILE A 313 -51.40 -22.18 55.22
CA ILE A 313 -51.54 -23.40 54.40
C ILE A 313 -51.70 -24.63 55.31
N GLU A 314 -50.97 -24.72 56.40
CA GLU A 314 -51.04 -25.82 57.37
C GLU A 314 -52.36 -25.91 58.09
N VAL A 315 -53.05 -24.77 58.29
CA VAL A 315 -54.40 -24.76 58.94
C VAL A 315 -55.54 -24.88 57.94
N MET A 316 -55.29 -24.89 56.63
CA MET A 316 -56.33 -25.11 55.61
C MET A 316 -56.85 -26.53 55.63
N GLY A 317 -58.15 -26.65 55.55
CA GLY A 317 -58.84 -27.93 55.44
C GLY A 317 -59.13 -28.59 56.73
N LYS A 318 -60.07 -29.51 56.70
CA LYS A 318 -60.47 -30.32 57.83
C LYS A 318 -60.07 -31.78 57.63
N LYS A 319 -59.52 -32.38 58.68
CA LYS A 319 -59.19 -33.80 58.66
C LYS A 319 -60.46 -34.61 58.54
N ALA A 320 -60.51 -35.54 57.61
CA ALA A 320 -61.67 -36.43 57.47
C ALA A 320 -61.85 -37.29 58.72
N THR A 321 -63.11 -37.61 59.05
CA THR A 321 -63.51 -38.40 60.20
C THR A 321 -63.00 -39.85 60.13
N PHE A 322 -62.68 -40.32 58.91
CA PHE A 322 -62.11 -41.63 58.68
C PHE A 322 -60.97 -41.49 57.59
N GLY A 323 -59.78 -41.97 58.01
CA GLY A 323 -58.60 -41.94 57.12
C GLY A 323 -57.70 -40.71 57.34
N ASN A 324 -56.63 -40.59 56.51
CA ASN A 324 -55.61 -39.49 56.55
C ASN A 324 -55.85 -38.34 55.55
N ASN A 325 -57.05 -38.27 55.00
CA ASN A 325 -57.40 -37.27 53.99
C ASN A 325 -57.71 -35.92 54.66
N ILE A 326 -57.27 -34.83 54.02
CA ILE A 326 -57.64 -33.47 54.37
C ILE A 326 -58.62 -32.98 53.29
N THR A 327 -59.82 -32.55 53.72
CA THR A 327 -60.84 -32.00 52.85
C THR A 327 -60.78 -30.48 52.89
N LEU A 328 -60.54 -29.89 51.69
CA LEU A 328 -60.56 -28.44 51.53
C LEU A 328 -61.94 -27.97 51.08
N THR A 329 -62.35 -26.82 51.52
CA THR A 329 -63.51 -26.13 50.96
C THR A 329 -63.23 -25.72 49.53
N PRO A 330 -64.24 -25.51 48.65
CA PRO A 330 -64.02 -25.00 47.30
C PRO A 330 -63.24 -23.71 47.24
N ASP A 331 -63.41 -22.82 48.19
CA ASP A 331 -62.69 -21.53 48.25
C ASP A 331 -61.24 -21.69 48.70
N GLU A 332 -60.96 -22.54 49.70
CA GLU A 332 -59.59 -22.89 50.09
C GLU A 332 -58.84 -23.57 48.92
N CYS A 333 -59.48 -24.46 48.19
CA CYS A 333 -58.91 -25.12 47.00
C CYS A 333 -58.65 -24.14 45.90
N ARG A 334 -59.53 -23.15 45.68
CA ARG A 334 -59.36 -22.08 44.67
C ARG A 334 -58.17 -21.20 45.06
N THR A 335 -58.12 -20.76 46.33
CA THR A 335 -57.03 -19.93 46.85
C THR A 335 -55.67 -20.60 46.73
N LEU A 336 -55.56 -21.89 47.05
CA LEU A 336 -54.32 -22.64 46.86
C LEU A 336 -53.92 -22.77 45.39
N LYS A 337 -54.86 -23.02 44.48
CA LYS A 337 -54.63 -23.10 43.08
C LYS A 337 -54.16 -21.77 42.51
N ASP A 338 -54.80 -20.68 42.79
CA ASP A 338 -54.46 -19.33 42.37
C ASP A 338 -53.04 -18.90 42.86
N TYR A 339 -52.73 -19.22 44.12
CA TYR A 339 -51.43 -19.00 44.71
C TYR A 339 -50.33 -19.82 44.00
N ALA A 340 -50.60 -21.11 43.75
CA ALA A 340 -49.64 -21.97 43.03
C ALA A 340 -49.39 -21.47 41.64
N VAL A 341 -50.42 -21.11 40.87
CA VAL A 341 -50.31 -20.60 39.50
C VAL A 341 -49.51 -19.29 39.47
N SER A 342 -49.84 -18.33 40.34
CA SER A 342 -49.12 -17.04 40.43
C SER A 342 -47.68 -17.23 40.85
N SER A 343 -47.37 -18.09 41.82
CA SER A 343 -46.01 -18.39 42.25
C SER A 343 -45.14 -19.03 41.15
N PHE A 344 -45.72 -19.94 40.34
CA PHE A 344 -45.00 -20.52 39.18
C PHE A 344 -44.78 -19.51 38.08
N ALA A 345 -45.76 -18.63 37.77
CA ALA A 345 -45.63 -17.57 36.78
C ALA A 345 -44.52 -16.57 37.17
N GLU A 346 -44.49 -16.09 38.40
CA GLU A 346 -43.45 -15.21 38.91
C GLU A 346 -42.05 -15.82 38.86
N LYS A 347 -41.91 -17.10 39.23
CA LYS A 347 -40.64 -17.84 39.13
C LYS A 347 -40.17 -17.92 37.68
N ALA A 348 -41.06 -18.23 36.74
CA ALA A 348 -40.74 -18.32 35.31
C ALA A 348 -40.28 -16.97 34.74
N GLU A 349 -40.99 -15.87 35.07
CA GLU A 349 -40.59 -14.53 34.64
C GLU A 349 -39.23 -14.12 35.24
N LYS A 350 -39.00 -14.38 36.50
CA LYS A 350 -37.73 -14.08 37.17
C LYS A 350 -36.55 -14.81 36.51
N ILE A 351 -36.72 -16.10 36.17
CA ILE A 351 -35.70 -16.89 35.46
C ILE A 351 -35.47 -16.30 34.08
N LYS A 352 -36.51 -15.97 33.33
CA LYS A 352 -36.42 -15.38 31.98
C LYS A 352 -35.64 -14.05 32.01
N TYR A 353 -35.94 -13.15 32.95
CA TYR A 353 -35.23 -11.86 33.04
C TYR A 353 -33.79 -12.02 33.53
N LYS A 354 -33.52 -12.98 34.43
CA LYS A 354 -32.16 -13.31 34.84
C LYS A 354 -31.32 -13.78 33.66
N GLN A 355 -31.85 -14.67 32.85
CA GLN A 355 -31.16 -15.13 31.61
C GLN A 355 -30.90 -13.99 30.65
N LYS A 356 -31.87 -13.11 30.40
CA LYS A 356 -31.70 -11.92 29.56
C LYS A 356 -30.65 -10.98 30.10
N PHE A 357 -30.59 -10.76 31.40
CA PHE A 357 -29.57 -9.93 32.04
C PHE A 357 -28.16 -10.53 31.85
N GLU A 358 -27.98 -11.83 32.13
CA GLU A 358 -26.72 -12.54 31.96
C GLU A 358 -26.25 -12.51 30.49
N GLN A 359 -27.17 -12.66 29.52
CA GLN A 359 -26.87 -12.55 28.08
C GLN A 359 -26.44 -11.14 27.69
N ALA A 360 -27.14 -10.10 28.20
CA ALA A 360 -26.79 -8.71 27.93
C ALA A 360 -25.42 -8.34 28.52
N GLU A 361 -25.14 -8.80 29.74
CA GLU A 361 -23.85 -8.59 30.40
C GLU A 361 -22.70 -9.25 29.64
N LYS A 362 -22.88 -10.49 29.15
CA LYS A 362 -21.92 -11.19 28.32
C LYS A 362 -21.68 -10.44 27.01
N SER A 363 -22.73 -9.94 26.39
CA SER A 363 -22.62 -9.12 25.17
C SER A 363 -21.83 -7.83 25.41
N ALA A 364 -22.13 -7.09 26.46
CA ALA A 364 -21.42 -5.87 26.84
C ALA A 364 -19.92 -6.13 27.09
N LYS A 365 -19.57 -7.23 27.75
CA LYS A 365 -18.19 -7.63 27.99
C LYS A 365 -17.45 -7.93 26.67
N THR A 366 -18.10 -8.65 25.75
CA THR A 366 -17.52 -8.95 24.43
C THR A 366 -17.27 -7.69 23.63
N TRP A 367 -18.23 -6.76 23.59
CA TRP A 367 -18.06 -5.49 22.89
C TRP A 367 -16.97 -4.61 23.51
N LYS A 368 -16.86 -4.62 24.85
CA LYS A 368 -15.78 -3.91 25.53
C LYS A 368 -14.40 -4.46 25.11
N GLN A 369 -14.22 -5.78 25.08
CA GLN A 369 -12.97 -6.39 24.65
C GLN A 369 -12.62 -6.03 23.19
N ARG A 370 -13.61 -6.03 22.30
CA ARG A 370 -13.42 -5.62 20.90
C ARG A 370 -13.04 -4.16 20.78
N TYR A 371 -13.71 -3.29 21.51
CA TYR A 371 -13.38 -1.86 21.55
C TYR A 371 -11.96 -1.62 22.04
N ASP A 372 -11.58 -2.23 23.16
CA ASP A 372 -10.25 -2.06 23.75
C ASP A 372 -9.16 -2.49 22.77
N ALA A 373 -9.33 -3.63 22.08
CA ALA A 373 -8.38 -4.13 21.07
C ALA A 373 -8.29 -3.20 19.85
N LEU A 374 -9.42 -2.73 19.31
CA LEU A 374 -9.45 -1.80 18.19
C LEU A 374 -8.86 -0.44 18.57
N HIS A 375 -9.12 0.04 19.76
CA HIS A 375 -8.60 1.30 20.26
C HIS A 375 -7.07 1.26 20.40
N GLU A 376 -6.51 0.16 20.87
CA GLU A 376 -5.06 -0.05 20.94
C GLU A 376 -4.43 -0.02 19.54
N GLN A 377 -5.00 -0.76 18.57
CA GLN A 377 -4.57 -0.73 17.18
C GLN A 377 -4.65 0.68 16.57
N TYR A 378 -5.71 1.42 16.87
CA TYR A 378 -5.87 2.81 16.41
C TYR A 378 -4.77 3.72 16.96
N GLN A 379 -4.45 3.63 18.27
CA GLN A 379 -3.40 4.44 18.89
C GLN A 379 -2.02 4.12 18.30
N GLU A 380 -1.73 2.85 18.05
CA GLU A 380 -0.49 2.42 17.43
C GLU A 380 -0.38 2.94 15.99
N LEU A 381 -1.44 2.81 15.19
CA LEU A 381 -1.49 3.31 13.82
C LEU A 381 -1.37 4.83 13.78
N LYS A 382 -2.08 5.56 14.66
CA LYS A 382 -1.98 7.01 14.78
C LYS A 382 -0.55 7.45 15.09
N LYS A 383 0.14 6.78 16.01
CA LYS A 383 1.53 7.06 16.34
C LYS A 383 2.46 6.85 15.14
N LYS A 384 2.23 5.80 14.34
CA LYS A 384 3.00 5.52 13.12
C LYS A 384 2.70 6.52 11.98
N ALA A 385 1.45 6.97 11.86
CA ALA A 385 1.03 7.90 10.82
C ALA A 385 1.40 9.38 11.13
N GLN A 386 1.53 9.76 12.40
CA GLN A 386 1.73 11.15 12.81
C GLN A 386 2.93 11.84 12.12
N PRO A 387 4.13 11.23 12.01
CA PRO A 387 5.25 11.87 11.33
C PRO A 387 4.98 12.18 9.85
N PHE A 388 4.16 11.37 9.18
CA PHE A 388 3.77 11.59 7.78
C PHE A 388 2.72 12.69 7.65
N LEU A 389 1.77 12.77 8.59
CA LEU A 389 0.77 13.83 8.65
C LEU A 389 1.43 15.18 8.91
N ASP A 390 2.38 15.24 9.85
CA ASP A 390 3.15 16.45 10.16
C ASP A 390 3.98 16.91 8.94
N ALA A 391 4.58 15.98 8.21
CA ALA A 391 5.34 16.27 6.99
C ALA A 391 4.44 16.82 5.85
N LEU A 392 3.21 16.32 5.72
CA LEU A 392 2.23 16.83 4.75
C LEU A 392 1.77 18.25 5.10
N GLU A 393 1.54 18.54 6.36
CA GLU A 393 1.12 19.85 6.83
C GLU A 393 2.20 20.90 6.52
N ILE A 394 3.48 20.58 6.85
CA ILE A 394 4.64 21.42 6.52
C ILE A 394 4.80 21.61 4.99
N ALA A 395 4.57 20.57 4.18
CA ALA A 395 4.64 20.68 2.73
C ALA A 395 3.52 21.52 2.16
N SER A 396 2.30 21.43 2.70
CA SER A 396 1.15 22.24 2.27
C SER A 396 1.28 23.73 2.61
N GLU A 397 1.94 24.06 3.73
CA GLU A 397 2.23 25.45 4.12
C GLU A 397 3.30 26.09 3.24
N LYS A 398 4.24 25.32 2.68
CA LYS A 398 5.28 25.83 1.77
C LYS A 398 4.79 26.07 0.33
N VAL A 399 3.61 25.55 -0.02
CA VAL A 399 3.00 25.70 -1.36
C VAL A 399 1.94 26.83 -1.37
N ARG A 400 1.53 27.33 -0.21
CA ARG A 400 0.74 28.57 -0.06
C ARG A 400 1.65 29.78 0.07
#